data_87b58cf08fc7d9882e0a22798e9be063
#
_entry.id   87b58cf08fc7d9882e0a22798e9be063
#
_cell.length_a   1.000
_cell.length_b   1.000
_cell.length_c   1.000
_cell.angle_alpha   90.00
_cell.angle_beta   90.00
_cell.angle_gamma   90.00
#
_symmetry.space_group_name_H-M   'P 1'
#
loop_
_entity.id
_entity.type
_entity.pdbx_description
1 polymer ?
#
loop_
_entity_poly.entity_id
_entity_poly.type
_entity_poly.pdbx_seq_one_letter_code
_entity_poly.pdbx_strand_id
1 'polypeptide(L)'
;MLANLAELARDSQERLRTVQPLIPANLRPSIVAGPIEGDAWCLLVSNTTAAAKLRQLLPSLVSTLNSRGWTVTSIRVKVQAQGTR
;
A
#
# COMPACT_ATOMS: atom_id res chain seq x y z
N MET A 1 5.58 10.01 22.85
CA MET A 1 4.41 10.61 22.19
C MET A 1 3.80 9.65 21.19
N LEU A 2 2.53 9.49 21.25
CA LEU A 2 1.84 8.59 20.33
C LEU A 2 1.48 9.30 19.04
N ALA A 3 1.75 8.65 17.93
CA ALA A 3 1.26 9.14 16.65
C ALA A 3 -0.26 9.00 16.65
N ASN A 4 -0.97 10.03 16.21
CA ASN A 4 -2.41 9.91 16.13
C ASN A 4 -2.81 9.27 14.81
N LEU A 5 -4.08 8.87 14.74
CA LEU A 5 -4.56 8.15 13.57
C LEU A 5 -4.50 8.99 12.30
N ALA A 6 -4.66 10.30 12.43
CA ALA A 6 -4.61 11.18 11.26
C ALA A 6 -3.20 11.19 10.65
N GLU A 7 -2.17 11.16 11.49
CA GLU A 7 -0.79 11.13 11.00
C GLU A 7 -0.49 9.81 10.29
N LEU A 8 -0.94 8.71 10.86
CA LEU A 8 -0.73 7.41 10.24
C LEU A 8 -1.47 7.30 8.91
N ALA A 9 -2.67 7.83 8.85
CA ALA A 9 -3.43 7.82 7.61
C ALA A 9 -2.74 8.65 6.54
N ARG A 10 -2.20 9.80 6.93
CA ARG A 10 -1.48 10.66 5.99
C ARG A 10 -0.22 9.96 5.48
N ASP A 11 0.53 9.33 6.37
CA ASP A 11 1.73 8.61 5.99
C ASP A 11 1.40 7.51 4.99
N SER A 12 0.33 6.76 5.24
CA SER A 12 -0.08 5.69 4.35
C SER A 12 -0.39 6.23 2.95
N GLN A 13 -1.11 7.36 2.87
CA GLN A 13 -1.44 7.98 1.59
C GLN A 13 -0.18 8.48 0.88
N GLU A 14 0.76 9.05 1.62
CA GLU A 14 1.99 9.54 1.02
C GLU A 14 2.84 8.39 0.48
N ARG A 15 2.86 7.27 1.19
CA ARG A 15 3.57 6.10 0.69
C ARG A 15 2.96 5.62 -0.62
N LEU A 16 1.62 5.58 -0.68
CA LEU A 16 0.96 5.16 -1.89
C LEU A 16 1.28 6.11 -3.04
N ARG A 17 1.23 7.41 -2.78
CA ARG A 17 1.55 8.40 -3.80
C ARG A 17 2.98 8.20 -4.33
N THR A 18 3.91 7.89 -3.43
CA THR A 18 5.30 7.70 -3.79
C THR A 18 5.49 6.52 -4.74
N VAL A 19 4.74 5.44 -4.53
CA VAL A 19 4.91 4.23 -5.34
C VAL A 19 3.95 4.15 -6.52
N GLN A 20 2.98 5.05 -6.61
CA GLN A 20 2.02 5.01 -7.72
C GLN A 20 2.65 4.96 -9.09
N PRO A 21 3.74 5.71 -9.36
CA PRO A 21 4.35 5.63 -10.69
C PRO A 21 4.85 4.23 -11.05
N LEU A 22 5.10 3.39 -10.05
CA LEU A 22 5.54 2.02 -10.27
C LEU A 22 4.39 1.06 -10.51
N ILE A 23 3.17 1.52 -10.22
CA ILE A 23 1.97 0.69 -10.36
C ILE A 23 1.30 1.01 -11.68
N PRO A 24 1.03 0.00 -12.52
CA PRO A 24 0.34 0.24 -13.79
C PRO A 24 -0.96 1.02 -13.58
N ALA A 25 -1.23 1.93 -14.48
CA ALA A 25 -2.37 2.84 -14.34
C ALA A 25 -3.69 2.08 -14.21
N ASN A 26 -3.82 0.95 -14.88
CA ASN A 26 -5.05 0.18 -14.83
C ASN A 26 -5.27 -0.52 -13.48
N LEU A 27 -4.23 -0.64 -12.66
CA LEU A 27 -4.37 -1.22 -11.32
C LEU A 27 -4.65 -0.17 -10.24
N ARG A 28 -4.28 1.07 -10.49
CA ARG A 28 -4.36 2.11 -9.46
C ARG A 28 -5.75 2.27 -8.85
N PRO A 29 -6.84 2.26 -9.64
CA PRO A 29 -8.17 2.44 -9.04
C PRO A 29 -8.57 1.31 -8.11
N SER A 30 -7.92 0.15 -8.23
CA SER A 30 -8.24 -1.01 -7.39
C SER A 30 -7.46 -1.03 -6.09
N ILE A 31 -6.54 -0.08 -5.88
CA ILE A 31 -5.62 -0.11 -4.75
C ILE A 31 -5.84 1.12 -3.89
N VAL A 32 -6.03 0.90 -2.58
CA VAL A 32 -6.09 2.00 -1.64
C VAL A 32 -5.11 1.74 -0.50
N ALA A 33 -4.65 2.83 0.10
CA ALA A 33 -3.73 2.74 1.23
C ALA A 33 -4.47 2.21 2.44
N GLY A 34 -3.88 1.23 3.10
CA GLY A 34 -4.42 0.65 4.31
C GLY A 34 -3.61 1.05 5.53
N PRO A 35 -3.84 0.37 6.65
CA PRO A 35 -3.18 0.74 7.90
C PRO A 35 -1.69 0.42 7.89
N ILE A 36 -0.94 1.20 8.65
CA ILE A 36 0.48 0.97 8.92
C ILE A 36 0.55 0.28 10.26
N GLU A 37 1.22 -0.87 10.30
CA GLU A 37 1.38 -1.65 11.53
C GLU A 37 2.86 -1.87 11.76
N GLY A 38 3.46 -1.04 12.60
CA GLY A 38 4.90 -1.11 12.83
C GLY A 38 5.67 -0.88 11.54
N ASP A 39 6.49 -1.85 11.15
CA ASP A 39 7.27 -1.76 9.91
C ASP A 39 6.52 -2.30 8.71
N ALA A 40 5.33 -2.84 8.92
CA ALA A 40 4.53 -3.37 7.85
C ALA A 40 3.52 -2.35 7.37
N TRP A 41 3.30 -2.32 6.08
CA TRP A 41 2.32 -1.43 5.48
C TRP A 41 1.30 -2.27 4.75
N CYS A 42 0.04 -1.91 4.88
CA CYS A 42 -1.04 -2.68 4.30
C CYS A 42 -1.59 -1.95 3.08
N LEU A 43 -1.80 -2.68 2.00
CA LEU A 43 -2.50 -2.15 0.83
C LEU A 43 -3.77 -2.96 0.63
N LEU A 44 -4.86 -2.26 0.40
CA LEU A 44 -6.16 -2.88 0.22
C LEU A 44 -6.48 -2.90 -1.26
N VAL A 45 -6.91 -4.04 -1.75
CA VAL A 45 -7.14 -4.24 -3.18
C VAL A 45 -8.55 -4.78 -3.38
N SER A 46 -9.23 -4.30 -4.41
CA SER A 46 -10.64 -4.62 -4.60
C SER A 46 -10.91 -5.98 -5.23
N ASN A 47 -9.88 -6.65 -5.78
CA ASN A 47 -10.07 -7.96 -6.38
C ASN A 47 -8.78 -8.78 -6.35
N THR A 48 -8.93 -10.10 -6.53
CA THR A 48 -7.78 -11.00 -6.43
C THR A 48 -6.81 -10.87 -7.60
N THR A 49 -7.32 -10.52 -8.77
CA THR A 49 -6.45 -10.36 -9.94
C THR A 49 -5.49 -9.19 -9.72
N ALA A 50 -6.01 -8.07 -9.25
CA ALA A 50 -5.15 -6.92 -8.95
C ALA A 50 -4.18 -7.25 -7.82
N ALA A 51 -4.64 -8.01 -6.83
CA ALA A 51 -3.76 -8.41 -5.72
C ALA A 51 -2.58 -9.24 -6.22
N ALA A 52 -2.83 -10.19 -7.11
CA ALA A 52 -1.77 -11.04 -7.63
C ALA A 52 -0.72 -10.20 -8.38
N LYS A 53 -1.18 -9.25 -9.19
CA LYS A 53 -0.26 -8.40 -9.93
C LYS A 53 0.50 -7.47 -9.00
N LEU A 54 -0.16 -6.93 -8.00
CA LEU A 54 0.49 -6.04 -7.05
C LEU A 54 1.58 -6.77 -6.28
N ARG A 55 1.33 -8.03 -5.89
CA ARG A 55 2.32 -8.79 -5.14
C ARG A 55 3.63 -8.94 -5.89
N GLN A 56 3.58 -9.00 -7.22
CA GLN A 56 4.78 -9.10 -8.02
C GLN A 56 5.60 -7.82 -7.98
N LEU A 57 4.99 -6.71 -7.63
CA LEU A 57 5.66 -5.43 -7.57
C LEU A 57 6.21 -5.11 -6.17
N LEU A 58 5.83 -5.89 -5.15
CA LEU A 58 6.15 -5.53 -3.77
C LEU A 58 7.64 -5.31 -3.52
N PRO A 59 8.56 -6.13 -4.05
CA PRO A 59 9.97 -5.87 -3.79
C PRO A 59 10.41 -4.49 -4.29
N SER A 60 9.92 -4.07 -5.45
CA SER A 60 10.24 -2.75 -5.97
C SER A 60 9.62 -1.65 -5.11
N LEU A 61 8.41 -1.87 -4.63
CA LEU A 61 7.75 -0.87 -3.79
C LEU A 61 8.48 -0.71 -2.47
N VAL A 62 8.86 -1.81 -1.84
CA VAL A 62 9.61 -1.75 -0.58
C VAL A 62 10.94 -1.04 -0.79
N SER A 63 11.66 -1.40 -1.84
CA SER A 63 12.94 -0.77 -2.13
C SER A 63 12.80 0.73 -2.35
N THR A 64 11.80 1.13 -3.12
CA THR A 64 11.57 2.55 -3.39
C THR A 64 11.23 3.31 -2.13
N LEU A 65 10.36 2.76 -1.27
CA LEU A 65 9.99 3.44 -0.05
C LEU A 65 11.18 3.64 0.87
N ASN A 66 12.00 2.60 1.03
CA ASN A 66 13.17 2.71 1.90
C ASN A 66 14.17 3.71 1.34
N SER A 67 14.33 3.79 0.03
CA SER A 67 15.24 4.75 -0.56
C SER A 67 14.74 6.19 -0.40
N ARG A 68 13.44 6.36 -0.13
CA ARG A 68 12.86 7.68 0.08
C ARG A 68 12.76 8.05 1.56
N GLY A 69 13.31 7.23 2.44
CA GLY A 69 13.40 7.55 3.85
C GLY A 69 12.38 6.87 4.75
N TRP A 70 11.43 6.13 4.19
CA TRP A 70 10.52 5.37 5.02
C TRP A 70 11.16 4.05 5.43
N THR A 71 10.78 3.56 6.60
CA THR A 71 11.22 2.26 7.07
C THR A 71 10.08 1.26 6.86
N VAL A 72 10.20 0.45 5.83
CA VAL A 72 9.18 -0.55 5.49
C VAL A 72 9.88 -1.88 5.28
N THR A 73 9.57 -2.86 6.11
CA THR A 73 10.15 -4.19 5.97
C THR A 73 9.27 -5.11 5.15
N SER A 74 7.96 -4.87 5.18
CA SER A 74 7.04 -5.69 4.40
C SER A 74 5.81 -4.90 4.02
N ILE A 75 5.19 -5.32 2.93
CA ILE A 75 3.90 -4.78 2.50
C ILE A 75 2.94 -5.94 2.43
N ARG A 76 1.80 -5.80 3.09
CA ARG A 76 0.76 -6.82 3.07
C ARG A 76 -0.34 -6.39 2.10
N VAL A 77 -0.77 -7.32 1.29
CA VAL A 77 -1.85 -7.08 0.33
C VAL A 77 -3.08 -7.80 0.82
N LYS A 78 -4.14 -7.07 1.06
CA LYS A 78 -5.41 -7.64 1.50
C LYS A 78 -6.48 -7.34 0.47
N VAL A 79 -7.22 -8.36 0.09
CA VAL A 79 -8.33 -8.18 -0.82
C VAL A 79 -9.57 -7.83 -0.02
N GLN A 80 -10.20 -6.72 -0.39
CA GLN A 80 -11.45 -6.31 0.21
C GLN A 80 -12.51 -6.35 -0.87
N ALA A 81 -13.39 -7.34 -0.78
CA ALA A 81 -14.48 -7.44 -1.72
C ALA A 81 -15.40 -6.26 -1.54
N GLN A 82 -15.75 -5.64 -2.63
CA GLN A 82 -16.68 -4.52 -2.60
C GLN A 82 -18.09 -5.02 -2.69
N GLY A 83 -18.89 -4.59 -1.85
CA GLY A 83 -20.28 -4.79 -1.95
C GLY A 83 -20.78 -6.17 -1.81
N THR A 84 -21.16 -6.48 -1.85
CA THR A 84 -21.62 -7.46 -1.84
C THR A 84 -22.63 -7.86 -1.53
N ARG A 85 -22.84 -7.67 -1.52
CA ARG A 85 -23.58 -7.90 -1.35
C ARG A 85 -24.15 -7.85 -1.38
#